data_50e5f78a28c3c6cf7a4a78364da61e13
#
_entry.id   50e5f78a28c3c6cf7a4a78364da61e13
#
_cell.length_a   1.000
_cell.length_b   1.000
_cell.length_c   1.000
_cell.angle_alpha   90.00
_cell.angle_beta   90.00
_cell.angle_gamma   90.00
#
_symmetry.space_group_name_H-M   'P 1'
#
loop_
_entity.id
_entity.type
_entity.pdbx_description
1 polymer ?
#
loop_
_entity_poly.entity_id
_entity_poly.type
_entity_poly.pdbx_seq_one_letter_code
_entity_poly.pdbx_strand_id
1 'polypeptide(L)'
;MEKIAFLGLGHMGEPMARHLLAAGHPLVVWNRTAAKAGPLVAAGARATADPADAVRDADVVITMLAGPEAVREIADAILPALRPGAHWVEMSTVGPDTVRELGERMPAGVTLVDAPVMGSTDKAAAGRLGILAGGDAAGVEHILARFGPVTRTGAPGTGAALKLVVNTAVIGGVALVAEAMKLADALGLAEGTARDALAGGPLGGAVARAFAEGVHFGSDLAVKDITLATESARLPAMEAVLGHFAAAAADPDVVHEDIARAVTHIRARRDA
;
A
#
# COMPACT_ATOMS: atom_id res chain seq x y z
N MET A 1 -19.02 3.34 -20.32
CA MET A 1 -18.37 3.59 -19.00
C MET A 1 -18.11 2.22 -18.40
N GLU A 2 -16.88 1.93 -18.03
CA GLU A 2 -16.44 0.61 -17.58
C GLU A 2 -17.11 0.23 -16.26
N LYS A 3 -17.51 -1.03 -16.14
CA LYS A 3 -17.97 -1.63 -14.89
C LYS A 3 -16.74 -2.02 -14.09
N ILE A 4 -16.64 -1.51 -12.87
CA ILE A 4 -15.47 -1.73 -12.02
C ILE A 4 -15.84 -2.59 -10.81
N ALA A 5 -15.02 -3.59 -10.51
CA ALA A 5 -15.02 -4.29 -9.23
C ALA A 5 -13.84 -3.78 -8.39
N PHE A 6 -14.10 -3.39 -7.13
CA PHE A 6 -13.07 -2.96 -6.21
C PHE A 6 -13.06 -3.87 -4.97
N LEU A 7 -11.96 -4.59 -4.77
CA LEU A 7 -11.80 -5.58 -3.70
C LEU A 7 -10.76 -5.07 -2.68
N GLY A 8 -11.22 -4.94 -1.44
CA GLY A 8 -10.40 -4.41 -0.34
C GLY A 8 -10.73 -2.95 0.00
N LEU A 9 -11.51 -2.77 1.08
CA LEU A 9 -12.02 -1.48 1.53
C LEU A 9 -11.36 -1.10 2.88
N GLY A 10 -10.04 -1.20 2.92
CA GLY A 10 -9.23 -0.71 4.04
C GLY A 10 -9.04 0.81 3.97
N HIS A 11 -8.12 1.31 4.78
CA HIS A 11 -7.80 2.74 4.87
C HIS A 11 -7.43 3.39 3.51
N MET A 12 -6.86 2.62 2.59
CA MET A 12 -6.52 3.10 1.25
C MET A 12 -7.64 2.84 0.23
N GLY A 13 -8.21 1.62 0.24
CA GLY A 13 -9.16 1.21 -0.80
C GLY A 13 -10.50 1.93 -0.76
N GLU A 14 -11.01 2.22 0.43
CA GLU A 14 -12.29 2.93 0.58
C GLU A 14 -12.24 4.34 -0.06
N PRO A 15 -11.29 5.23 0.27
CA PRO A 15 -11.21 6.53 -0.39
C PRO A 15 -10.91 6.43 -1.90
N MET A 16 -10.13 5.44 -2.35
CA MET A 16 -9.89 5.22 -3.78
C MET A 16 -11.20 4.83 -4.49
N ALA A 17 -11.97 3.90 -3.94
CA ALA A 17 -13.25 3.49 -4.52
C ALA A 17 -14.26 4.66 -4.64
N ARG A 18 -14.23 5.63 -3.73
CA ARG A 18 -15.04 6.85 -3.82
C ARG A 18 -14.75 7.68 -5.07
N HIS A 19 -13.50 7.79 -5.49
CA HIS A 19 -13.15 8.52 -6.71
C HIS A 19 -13.77 7.89 -7.96
N LEU A 20 -13.89 6.56 -8.00
CA LEU A 20 -14.54 5.85 -9.11
C LEU A 20 -16.05 6.11 -9.14
N LEU A 21 -16.71 6.09 -7.98
CA LEU A 21 -18.13 6.48 -7.88
C LEU A 21 -18.34 7.92 -8.30
N ALA A 22 -17.51 8.84 -7.81
CA ALA A 22 -17.60 10.27 -8.18
C ALA A 22 -17.37 10.50 -9.67
N ALA A 23 -16.58 9.64 -10.32
CA ALA A 23 -16.39 9.64 -11.77
C ALA A 23 -17.57 9.00 -12.55
N GLY A 24 -18.57 8.42 -11.85
CA GLY A 24 -19.77 7.84 -12.42
C GLY A 24 -19.65 6.40 -12.90
N HIS A 25 -18.55 5.68 -12.57
CA HIS A 25 -18.42 4.28 -12.94
C HIS A 25 -19.42 3.39 -12.16
N PRO A 26 -20.12 2.45 -12.82
CA PRO A 26 -20.83 1.39 -12.12
C PRO A 26 -19.82 0.59 -11.28
N LEU A 27 -19.98 0.62 -9.95
CA LEU A 27 -19.03 0.05 -9.02
C LEU A 27 -19.63 -1.08 -8.21
N VAL A 28 -18.97 -2.24 -8.23
CA VAL A 28 -19.23 -3.36 -7.34
C VAL A 28 -18.07 -3.44 -6.35
N VAL A 29 -18.38 -3.55 -5.07
CA VAL A 29 -17.36 -3.60 -4.03
C VAL A 29 -17.44 -4.88 -3.22
N TRP A 30 -16.28 -5.35 -2.80
CA TRP A 30 -16.15 -6.47 -1.89
C TRP A 30 -15.09 -6.18 -0.82
N ASN A 31 -15.36 -6.65 0.38
CA ASN A 31 -14.38 -6.66 1.46
C ASN A 31 -14.65 -7.84 2.41
N ARG A 32 -13.59 -8.49 2.92
CA ARG A 32 -13.71 -9.59 3.90
C ARG A 32 -14.59 -9.23 5.09
N THR A 33 -14.47 -8.02 5.61
CA THR A 33 -15.41 -7.46 6.61
C THR A 33 -16.49 -6.68 5.87
N ALA A 34 -17.65 -7.30 5.65
CA ALA A 34 -18.74 -6.76 4.82
C ALA A 34 -19.21 -5.37 5.26
N ALA A 35 -19.20 -5.09 6.57
CA ALA A 35 -19.63 -3.78 7.12
C ALA A 35 -18.84 -2.59 6.54
N LYS A 36 -17.59 -2.80 6.09
CA LYS A 36 -16.76 -1.75 5.47
C LYS A 36 -17.31 -1.26 4.13
N ALA A 37 -18.19 -2.02 3.47
CA ALA A 37 -18.82 -1.59 2.23
C ALA A 37 -19.97 -0.56 2.45
N GLY A 38 -20.53 -0.46 3.67
CA GLY A 38 -21.68 0.38 3.98
C GLY A 38 -21.59 1.83 3.46
N PRO A 39 -20.50 2.56 3.72
CA PRO A 39 -20.36 3.95 3.24
C PRO A 39 -20.38 4.07 1.70
N LEU A 40 -19.82 3.09 0.97
CA LEU A 40 -19.82 3.08 -0.49
C LEU A 40 -21.19 2.67 -1.06
N VAL A 41 -21.89 1.75 -0.41
CA VAL A 41 -23.26 1.38 -0.77
C VAL A 41 -24.21 2.57 -0.60
N ALA A 42 -24.07 3.32 0.50
CA ALA A 42 -24.82 4.56 0.71
C ALA A 42 -24.52 5.63 -0.37
N ALA A 43 -23.32 5.57 -0.98
CA ALA A 43 -22.91 6.45 -2.08
C ALA A 43 -23.26 5.90 -3.49
N GLY A 44 -23.91 4.71 -3.59
CA GLY A 44 -24.39 4.16 -4.86
C GLY A 44 -23.63 2.94 -5.39
N ALA A 45 -22.64 2.41 -4.68
CA ALA A 45 -22.01 1.14 -5.05
C ALA A 45 -22.90 -0.07 -4.73
N ARG A 46 -22.72 -1.16 -5.48
CA ARG A 46 -23.29 -2.47 -5.13
C ARG A 46 -22.27 -3.28 -4.34
N ALA A 47 -22.63 -3.81 -3.19
CA ALA A 47 -21.79 -4.75 -2.46
C ALA A 47 -22.16 -6.20 -2.75
N THR A 48 -21.20 -7.11 -2.69
CA THR A 48 -21.42 -8.58 -2.75
C THR A 48 -20.76 -9.26 -1.54
N ALA A 49 -21.25 -10.42 -1.20
CA ALA A 49 -20.65 -11.27 -0.17
C ALA A 49 -19.52 -12.15 -0.75
N ASP A 50 -19.60 -12.50 -2.03
CA ASP A 50 -18.63 -13.33 -2.74
C ASP A 50 -17.77 -12.45 -3.67
N PRO A 51 -16.42 -12.52 -3.56
CA PRO A 51 -15.54 -11.78 -4.46
C PRO A 51 -15.66 -12.23 -5.93
N ALA A 52 -15.98 -13.49 -6.21
CA ALA A 52 -16.21 -13.97 -7.57
C ALA A 52 -17.42 -13.28 -8.23
N ASP A 53 -18.50 -13.04 -7.47
CA ASP A 53 -19.68 -12.31 -7.97
C ASP A 53 -19.38 -10.82 -8.20
N ALA A 54 -18.40 -10.26 -7.49
CA ALA A 54 -17.99 -8.88 -7.73
C ALA A 54 -17.36 -8.70 -9.10
N VAL A 55 -16.56 -9.66 -9.56
CA VAL A 55 -15.72 -9.54 -10.76
C VAL A 55 -16.37 -10.06 -12.04
N ARG A 56 -17.42 -10.88 -11.95
CA ARG A 56 -18.04 -11.62 -13.05
C ARG A 56 -18.34 -10.78 -14.30
N ASP A 57 -18.87 -9.58 -14.10
CA ASP A 57 -19.26 -8.66 -15.17
C ASP A 57 -18.34 -7.42 -15.26
N ALA A 58 -17.24 -7.40 -14.53
CA ALA A 58 -16.36 -6.25 -14.49
C ALA A 58 -15.47 -6.15 -15.72
N ASP A 59 -15.31 -4.94 -16.24
CA ASP A 59 -14.32 -4.60 -17.26
C ASP A 59 -12.95 -4.43 -16.61
N VAL A 60 -12.94 -3.88 -15.39
CA VAL A 60 -11.73 -3.64 -14.60
C VAL A 60 -11.95 -4.13 -13.17
N VAL A 61 -11.03 -4.96 -12.71
CA VAL A 61 -10.98 -5.45 -11.34
C VAL A 61 -9.79 -4.78 -10.65
N ILE A 62 -10.02 -4.15 -9.52
CA ILE A 62 -8.99 -3.49 -8.72
C ILE A 62 -8.91 -4.18 -7.37
N THR A 63 -7.70 -4.59 -6.98
CA THR A 63 -7.42 -5.16 -5.66
C THR A 63 -6.52 -4.22 -4.86
N MET A 64 -6.90 -3.96 -3.59
CA MET A 64 -6.13 -3.16 -2.62
C MET A 64 -6.19 -3.85 -1.26
N LEU A 65 -5.32 -4.83 -1.05
CA LEU A 65 -5.35 -5.80 0.05
C LEU A 65 -4.11 -5.65 0.95
N ALA A 66 -4.10 -6.41 2.05
CA ALA A 66 -3.07 -6.27 3.07
C ALA A 66 -1.67 -6.77 2.63
N GLY A 67 -1.60 -7.76 1.76
CA GLY A 67 -0.33 -8.33 1.32
C GLY A 67 -0.48 -9.56 0.43
N PRO A 68 0.64 -10.27 0.16
CA PRO A 68 0.69 -11.37 -0.80
C PRO A 68 -0.31 -12.50 -0.51
N GLU A 69 -0.44 -12.92 0.74
CA GLU A 69 -1.35 -14.00 1.13
C GLU A 69 -2.80 -13.66 0.83
N ALA A 70 -3.23 -12.45 1.21
CA ALA A 70 -4.59 -11.99 0.93
C ALA A 70 -4.85 -11.87 -0.58
N VAL A 71 -3.84 -11.49 -1.37
CA VAL A 71 -3.96 -11.43 -2.83
C VAL A 71 -4.05 -12.82 -3.44
N ARG A 72 -3.26 -13.80 -2.97
CA ARG A 72 -3.35 -15.19 -3.42
C ARG A 72 -4.72 -15.80 -3.11
N GLU A 73 -5.21 -15.61 -1.89
CA GLU A 73 -6.54 -16.07 -1.47
C GLU A 73 -7.66 -15.52 -2.38
N ILE A 74 -7.61 -14.22 -2.66
CA ILE A 74 -8.56 -13.59 -3.57
C ILE A 74 -8.36 -14.05 -5.02
N ALA A 75 -7.13 -14.24 -5.48
CA ALA A 75 -6.85 -14.79 -6.80
C ALA A 75 -7.53 -16.14 -7.02
N ASP A 76 -7.44 -17.05 -6.04
CA ASP A 76 -8.08 -18.37 -6.12
C ASP A 76 -9.60 -18.26 -6.30
N ALA A 77 -10.22 -17.28 -5.66
CA ALA A 77 -11.66 -17.07 -5.76
C ALA A 77 -12.08 -16.38 -7.07
N ILE A 78 -11.31 -15.42 -7.57
CA ILE A 78 -11.76 -14.57 -8.68
C ILE A 78 -11.29 -15.03 -10.05
N LEU A 79 -10.11 -15.69 -10.18
CA LEU A 79 -9.57 -16.10 -11.48
C LEU A 79 -10.57 -16.86 -12.36
N PRO A 80 -11.36 -17.83 -11.83
CA PRO A 80 -12.34 -18.55 -12.64
C PRO A 80 -13.52 -17.70 -13.10
N ALA A 81 -13.74 -16.54 -12.48
CA ALA A 81 -14.87 -15.66 -12.75
C ALA A 81 -14.50 -14.44 -13.62
N LEU A 82 -13.20 -14.21 -13.85
CA LEU A 82 -12.73 -13.12 -14.72
C LEU A 82 -13.13 -13.40 -16.18
N ARG A 83 -13.72 -12.39 -16.82
CA ARG A 83 -14.12 -12.51 -18.23
C ARG A 83 -12.97 -12.15 -19.18
N PRO A 84 -12.92 -12.73 -20.38
CA PRO A 84 -12.00 -12.29 -21.42
C PRO A 84 -12.17 -10.78 -21.73
N GLY A 85 -11.06 -10.08 -21.95
CA GLY A 85 -11.00 -8.64 -22.15
C GLY A 85 -10.99 -7.80 -20.87
N ALA A 86 -11.13 -8.42 -19.68
CA ALA A 86 -11.01 -7.70 -18.42
C ALA A 86 -9.54 -7.35 -18.11
N HIS A 87 -9.37 -6.29 -17.35
CA HIS A 87 -8.09 -5.94 -16.73
C HIS A 87 -8.15 -6.21 -15.23
N TRP A 88 -7.15 -6.90 -14.69
CA TRP A 88 -6.95 -6.95 -13.25
C TRP A 88 -5.81 -6.01 -12.86
N VAL A 89 -6.12 -5.00 -12.07
CA VAL A 89 -5.18 -4.01 -11.54
C VAL A 89 -4.89 -4.35 -10.08
N GLU A 90 -3.69 -4.89 -9.82
CA GLU A 90 -3.22 -5.20 -8.48
C GLU A 90 -2.49 -3.99 -7.89
N MET A 91 -3.08 -3.36 -6.86
CA MET A 91 -2.56 -2.11 -6.27
C MET A 91 -1.96 -2.29 -4.87
N SER A 92 -1.99 -3.51 -4.34
CA SER A 92 -1.40 -3.81 -3.03
C SER A 92 0.14 -3.84 -3.09
N THR A 93 0.79 -3.78 -1.93
CA THR A 93 2.24 -4.03 -1.86
C THR A 93 2.49 -5.51 -1.63
N VAL A 94 2.83 -6.24 -2.72
CA VAL A 94 2.96 -7.70 -2.74
C VAL A 94 4.32 -8.20 -3.23
N GLY A 95 5.17 -7.31 -3.74
CA GLY A 95 6.44 -7.67 -4.35
C GLY A 95 6.32 -8.27 -5.76
N PRO A 96 7.42 -8.27 -6.53
CA PRO A 96 7.42 -8.69 -7.94
C PRO A 96 7.14 -10.19 -8.12
N ASP A 97 7.53 -11.04 -7.17
CA ASP A 97 7.33 -12.48 -7.27
C ASP A 97 5.85 -12.87 -7.24
N THR A 98 5.05 -12.22 -6.38
CA THR A 98 3.60 -12.43 -6.37
C THR A 98 2.97 -11.97 -7.68
N VAL A 99 3.41 -10.84 -8.26
CA VAL A 99 2.90 -10.37 -9.56
C VAL A 99 3.23 -11.38 -10.66
N ARG A 100 4.44 -11.95 -10.67
CA ARG A 100 4.84 -13.00 -11.63
C ARG A 100 3.96 -14.23 -11.48
N GLU A 101 3.77 -14.72 -10.25
CA GLU A 101 2.90 -15.86 -9.94
C GLU A 101 1.46 -15.64 -10.45
N LEU A 102 0.91 -14.45 -10.22
CA LEU A 102 -0.41 -14.09 -10.74
C LEU A 102 -0.42 -14.08 -12.27
N GLY A 103 0.61 -13.54 -12.90
CA GLY A 103 0.74 -13.48 -14.35
C GLY A 103 0.72 -14.87 -15.00
N GLU A 104 1.41 -15.86 -14.39
CA GLU A 104 1.44 -17.26 -14.85
C GLU A 104 0.06 -17.95 -14.76
N ARG A 105 -0.81 -17.47 -13.88
CA ARG A 105 -2.15 -18.02 -13.61
C ARG A 105 -3.26 -17.29 -14.36
N MET A 106 -2.93 -16.22 -15.10
CA MET A 106 -3.93 -15.36 -15.71
C MET A 106 -4.75 -16.08 -16.77
N PRO A 107 -6.10 -16.01 -16.73
CA PRO A 107 -6.93 -16.59 -17.78
C PRO A 107 -6.66 -15.93 -19.14
N ALA A 108 -6.86 -16.70 -20.22
CA ALA A 108 -6.68 -16.19 -21.57
C ALA A 108 -7.54 -14.94 -21.83
N GLY A 109 -6.92 -13.89 -22.35
CA GLY A 109 -7.59 -12.63 -22.67
C GLY A 109 -7.78 -11.68 -21.49
N VAL A 110 -7.29 -12.01 -20.30
CA VAL A 110 -7.25 -11.09 -19.15
C VAL A 110 -5.88 -10.44 -19.06
N THR A 111 -5.83 -9.12 -18.84
CA THR A 111 -4.58 -8.37 -18.71
C THR A 111 -4.33 -8.07 -17.22
N LEU A 112 -3.16 -8.47 -16.69
CA LEU A 112 -2.70 -8.10 -15.37
C LEU A 112 -1.86 -6.81 -15.45
N VAL A 113 -2.16 -5.85 -14.57
CA VAL A 113 -1.38 -4.63 -14.35
C VAL A 113 -1.04 -4.55 -12.87
N ASP A 114 0.21 -4.46 -12.51
CA ASP A 114 0.64 -4.14 -11.14
C ASP A 114 0.76 -2.63 -11.00
N ALA A 115 0.02 -2.05 -10.07
CA ALA A 115 -0.08 -0.60 -9.94
C ALA A 115 -0.06 -0.14 -8.46
N PRO A 116 0.96 -0.53 -7.68
CA PRO A 116 1.05 -0.09 -6.28
C PRO A 116 1.18 1.43 -6.17
N VAL A 117 0.83 1.95 -5.00
CA VAL A 117 0.66 3.38 -4.79
C VAL A 117 1.73 3.97 -3.87
N MET A 118 2.11 5.21 -4.14
CA MET A 118 2.92 6.07 -3.27
C MET A 118 2.03 7.14 -2.63
N GLY A 119 2.13 7.27 -1.34
CA GLY A 119 1.30 8.17 -0.54
C GLY A 119 0.56 7.41 0.56
N SER A 120 -0.14 8.14 1.40
CA SER A 120 -0.93 7.60 2.49
C SER A 120 -2.40 7.98 2.35
N THR A 121 -3.18 7.76 3.39
CA THR A 121 -4.64 7.95 3.41
C THR A 121 -5.10 9.35 3.03
N ASP A 122 -4.35 10.38 3.41
CA ASP A 122 -4.58 11.78 3.03
C ASP A 122 -4.52 11.99 1.51
N LYS A 123 -3.49 11.42 0.87
CA LYS A 123 -3.32 11.48 -0.60
C LYS A 123 -4.34 10.61 -1.32
N ALA A 124 -4.70 9.45 -0.74
CA ALA A 124 -5.77 8.60 -1.29
C ALA A 124 -7.11 9.36 -1.31
N ALA A 125 -7.48 9.99 -0.20
CA ALA A 125 -8.70 10.79 -0.11
C ALA A 125 -8.71 11.99 -1.07
N ALA A 126 -7.54 12.59 -1.33
CA ALA A 126 -7.38 13.74 -2.22
C ALA A 126 -7.21 13.38 -3.71
N GLY A 127 -7.15 12.11 -4.11
CA GLY A 127 -6.85 11.68 -5.49
C GLY A 127 -5.45 12.10 -5.95
N ARG A 128 -4.46 12.09 -5.04
CA ARG A 128 -3.08 12.55 -5.29
C ARG A 128 -2.02 11.49 -4.99
N LEU A 129 -2.40 10.22 -5.09
CA LEU A 129 -1.45 9.11 -5.00
C LEU A 129 -0.50 9.12 -6.21
N GLY A 130 0.75 8.73 -6.02
CA GLY A 130 1.61 8.34 -7.15
C GLY A 130 1.35 6.89 -7.50
N ILE A 131 0.99 6.59 -8.74
CA ILE A 131 0.70 5.23 -9.20
C ILE A 131 1.91 4.70 -9.98
N LEU A 132 2.42 3.52 -9.59
CA LEU A 132 3.57 2.88 -10.24
C LEU A 132 3.07 1.72 -11.12
N ALA A 133 2.77 1.98 -12.39
CA ALA A 133 2.13 1.01 -13.27
C ALA A 133 3.14 0.18 -14.05
N GLY A 134 3.22 -1.13 -13.76
CA GLY A 134 3.94 -2.14 -14.54
C GLY A 134 2.97 -2.97 -15.39
N GLY A 135 3.45 -3.42 -16.54
CA GLY A 135 2.64 -4.12 -17.53
C GLY A 135 1.92 -3.20 -18.51
N ASP A 136 0.98 -3.76 -19.27
CA ASP A 136 0.19 -3.00 -20.24
C ASP A 136 -0.97 -2.26 -19.56
N ALA A 137 -0.69 -1.08 -19.06
CA ALA A 137 -1.65 -0.21 -18.41
C ALA A 137 -2.46 0.67 -19.37
N ALA A 138 -2.22 0.62 -20.70
CA ALA A 138 -2.83 1.54 -21.66
C ALA A 138 -4.37 1.55 -21.59
N GLY A 139 -4.97 0.36 -21.41
CA GLY A 139 -6.43 0.20 -21.32
C GLY A 139 -7.05 0.73 -20.02
N VAL A 140 -6.25 0.95 -18.95
CA VAL A 140 -6.77 1.34 -17.62
C VAL A 140 -6.16 2.63 -17.06
N GLU A 141 -5.23 3.25 -17.77
CA GLU A 141 -4.52 4.45 -17.29
C GLU A 141 -5.47 5.62 -16.94
N HIS A 142 -6.54 5.79 -17.68
CA HIS A 142 -7.56 6.81 -17.41
C HIS A 142 -8.35 6.55 -16.11
N ILE A 143 -8.45 5.27 -15.68
CA ILE A 143 -9.01 4.86 -14.38
C ILE A 143 -7.98 5.10 -13.29
N LEU A 144 -6.73 4.67 -13.49
CA LEU A 144 -5.63 4.89 -12.54
C LEU A 144 -5.41 6.39 -12.28
N ALA A 145 -5.55 7.23 -13.29
CA ALA A 145 -5.44 8.68 -13.18
C ALA A 145 -6.49 9.33 -12.24
N ARG A 146 -7.58 8.62 -11.90
CA ARG A 146 -8.53 9.07 -10.88
C ARG A 146 -7.94 9.07 -9.47
N PHE A 147 -6.91 8.28 -9.24
CA PHE A 147 -6.22 8.19 -7.96
C PHE A 147 -5.02 9.13 -7.86
N GLY A 148 -4.50 9.62 -9.00
CA GLY A 148 -3.37 10.54 -9.09
C GLY A 148 -2.46 10.27 -10.29
N PRO A 149 -1.29 10.92 -10.37
CA PRO A 149 -0.38 10.78 -11.50
C PRO A 149 0.13 9.34 -11.64
N VAL A 150 0.16 8.86 -12.89
CA VAL A 150 0.61 7.51 -13.25
C VAL A 150 2.02 7.57 -13.82
N THR A 151 2.91 6.76 -13.26
CA THR A 151 4.26 6.51 -13.79
C THR A 151 4.31 5.09 -14.35
N ARG A 152 4.55 4.96 -15.66
CA ARG A 152 4.76 3.65 -16.29
C ARG A 152 6.18 3.17 -15.94
N THR A 153 6.28 1.98 -15.34
CA THR A 153 7.56 1.44 -14.83
C THR A 153 8.18 0.39 -15.76
N GLY A 154 7.42 -0.16 -16.70
CA GLY A 154 7.91 -1.13 -17.67
C GLY A 154 7.10 -2.43 -17.69
N ALA A 155 7.78 -3.58 -17.72
CA ALA A 155 7.16 -4.90 -17.75
C ALA A 155 6.33 -5.21 -16.48
N PRO A 156 5.42 -6.21 -16.50
CA PRO A 156 4.71 -6.64 -15.30
C PRO A 156 5.66 -6.97 -14.15
N GLY A 157 5.32 -6.52 -12.94
CA GLY A 157 6.11 -6.67 -11.73
C GLY A 157 7.10 -5.51 -11.45
N THR A 158 7.35 -4.62 -12.44
CA THR A 158 8.28 -3.49 -12.22
C THR A 158 7.71 -2.40 -11.33
N GLY A 159 6.40 -2.20 -11.32
CA GLY A 159 5.72 -1.32 -10.36
C GLY A 159 5.87 -1.82 -8.93
N ALA A 160 5.60 -3.12 -8.72
CA ALA A 160 5.77 -3.79 -7.44
C ALA A 160 7.23 -3.76 -6.95
N ALA A 161 8.20 -3.97 -7.85
CA ALA A 161 9.63 -3.87 -7.52
C ALA A 161 10.01 -2.45 -7.11
N LEU A 162 9.61 -1.44 -7.88
CA LEU A 162 9.88 -0.03 -7.56
C LEU A 162 9.22 0.38 -6.24
N LYS A 163 8.02 -0.15 -5.95
CA LYS A 163 7.36 0.07 -4.66
C LYS A 163 8.19 -0.43 -3.48
N LEU A 164 8.81 -1.61 -3.57
CA LEU A 164 9.70 -2.12 -2.52
C LEU A 164 10.92 -1.21 -2.34
N VAL A 165 11.54 -0.74 -3.42
CA VAL A 165 12.67 0.20 -3.35
C VAL A 165 12.28 1.49 -2.63
N VAL A 166 11.13 2.08 -2.98
CA VAL A 166 10.64 3.30 -2.34
C VAL A 166 10.33 3.07 -0.86
N ASN A 167 9.59 1.99 -0.53
CA ASN A 167 9.21 1.70 0.85
C ASN A 167 10.42 1.37 1.72
N THR A 168 11.41 0.66 1.20
CA THR A 168 12.69 0.41 1.89
C THR A 168 13.35 1.73 2.31
N ALA A 169 13.42 2.70 1.42
CA ALA A 169 14.01 4.01 1.73
C ALA A 169 13.16 4.81 2.74
N VAL A 170 11.82 4.76 2.61
CA VAL A 170 10.91 5.47 3.52
C VAL A 170 10.98 4.88 4.93
N ILE A 171 10.83 3.56 5.06
CA ILE A 171 10.79 2.87 6.37
C ILE A 171 12.17 2.96 7.04
N GLY A 172 13.25 2.70 6.28
CA GLY A 172 14.61 2.86 6.77
C GLY A 172 14.94 4.28 7.22
N GLY A 173 14.46 5.28 6.45
CA GLY A 173 14.61 6.69 6.81
C GLY A 173 13.89 7.04 8.12
N VAL A 174 12.68 6.54 8.34
CA VAL A 174 11.95 6.73 9.61
C VAL A 174 12.71 6.11 10.79
N ALA A 175 13.22 4.89 10.64
CA ALA A 175 14.01 4.23 11.69
C ALA A 175 15.29 5.01 12.00
N LEU A 176 16.02 5.47 10.98
CA LEU A 176 17.23 6.28 11.15
C LEU A 176 16.95 7.60 11.87
N VAL A 177 15.84 8.28 11.54
CA VAL A 177 15.39 9.49 12.26
C VAL A 177 15.09 9.16 13.73
N ALA A 178 14.41 8.04 14.00
CA ALA A 178 14.10 7.62 15.37
C ALA A 178 15.37 7.37 16.20
N GLU A 179 16.38 6.70 15.64
CA GLU A 179 17.68 6.50 16.30
C GLU A 179 18.45 7.81 16.51
N ALA A 180 18.45 8.70 15.51
CA ALA A 180 19.05 10.02 15.65
C ALA A 180 18.39 10.85 16.76
N MET A 181 17.08 10.77 16.90
CA MET A 181 16.35 11.42 18.00
C MET A 181 16.64 10.76 19.35
N LYS A 182 16.78 9.42 19.41
CA LYS A 182 17.24 8.70 20.62
C LYS A 182 18.64 9.19 21.05
N LEU A 183 19.54 9.36 20.09
CA LEU A 183 20.87 9.92 20.37
C LEU A 183 20.78 11.37 20.90
N ALA A 184 19.92 12.21 20.31
CA ALA A 184 19.70 13.57 20.78
C ALA A 184 19.20 13.59 22.24
N ASP A 185 18.27 12.70 22.61
CA ASP A 185 17.80 12.53 23.98
C ASP A 185 18.95 12.17 24.93
N ALA A 186 19.81 11.21 24.54
CA ALA A 186 20.95 10.77 25.33
C ALA A 186 22.01 11.88 25.51
N LEU A 187 22.14 12.78 24.55
CA LEU A 187 23.04 13.95 24.60
C LEU A 187 22.42 15.17 25.27
N GLY A 188 21.17 15.10 25.73
CA GLY A 188 20.46 16.18 26.41
C GLY A 188 20.06 17.33 25.50
N LEU A 189 19.91 17.10 24.19
CA LEU A 189 19.44 18.10 23.23
C LEU A 189 17.93 18.25 23.28
N ALA A 190 17.45 19.49 23.11
CA ALA A 190 16.02 19.74 22.99
C ALA A 190 15.47 19.10 21.69
N GLU A 191 14.32 18.44 21.80
CA GLU A 191 13.68 17.72 20.67
C GLU A 191 13.50 18.62 19.43
N GLY A 192 12.97 19.84 19.63
CA GLY A 192 12.76 20.79 18.53
C GLY A 192 14.06 21.13 17.79
N THR A 193 15.14 21.38 18.55
CA THR A 193 16.44 21.71 17.96
C THR A 193 16.98 20.55 17.11
N ALA A 194 16.93 19.33 17.62
CA ALA A 194 17.39 18.15 16.90
C ALA A 194 16.53 17.88 15.66
N ARG A 195 15.20 17.94 15.81
CA ARG A 195 14.26 17.74 14.71
C ARG A 195 14.44 18.78 13.60
N ASP A 196 14.56 20.05 13.93
CA ASP A 196 14.71 21.13 12.95
C ASP A 196 16.04 21.02 12.20
N ALA A 197 17.13 20.65 12.88
CA ALA A 197 18.42 20.38 12.26
C ALA A 197 18.36 19.21 11.27
N LEU A 198 17.70 18.11 11.65
CA LEU A 198 17.50 16.95 10.76
C LEU A 198 16.59 17.29 9.58
N ALA A 199 15.52 18.07 9.81
CA ALA A 199 14.57 18.49 8.78
C ALA A 199 15.22 19.40 7.72
N GLY A 200 16.15 20.26 8.12
CA GLY A 200 16.93 21.12 7.22
C GLY A 200 18.02 20.39 6.44
N GLY A 201 18.29 19.11 6.76
CA GLY A 201 19.32 18.29 6.14
C GLY A 201 18.77 17.36 5.05
N PRO A 202 19.64 16.45 4.54
CA PRO A 202 19.27 15.48 3.48
C PRO A 202 18.10 14.54 3.85
N LEU A 203 17.81 14.38 5.13
CA LEU A 203 16.74 13.51 5.63
C LEU A 203 15.40 14.22 5.86
N GLY A 204 15.23 15.46 5.40
CA GLY A 204 14.02 16.26 5.62
C GLY A 204 12.72 15.53 5.27
N GLY A 205 12.70 14.77 4.17
CA GLY A 205 11.54 13.93 3.80
C GLY A 205 11.28 12.79 4.80
N ALA A 206 12.32 12.17 5.33
CA ALA A 206 12.20 11.13 6.35
C ALA A 206 11.72 11.71 7.69
N VAL A 207 12.22 12.90 8.07
CA VAL A 207 11.75 13.63 9.26
C VAL A 207 10.26 13.98 9.11
N ALA A 208 9.86 14.54 7.97
CA ALA A 208 8.46 14.84 7.72
C ALA A 208 7.58 13.59 7.85
N ARG A 209 8.06 12.41 7.38
CA ARG A 209 7.33 11.15 7.50
C ARG A 209 7.33 10.59 8.92
N ALA A 210 8.44 10.71 9.65
CA ALA A 210 8.60 10.22 11.02
C ALA A 210 7.73 10.97 12.03
N PHE A 211 7.35 12.21 11.73
CA PHE A 211 6.49 13.06 12.58
C PHE A 211 5.16 13.41 11.90
N ALA A 212 4.76 12.62 10.89
CA ALA A 212 3.49 12.85 10.21
C ALA A 212 2.29 12.53 11.13
N GLU A 213 1.24 13.35 11.03
CA GLU A 213 -0.03 13.16 11.71
C GLU A 213 -1.16 12.99 10.67
N GLY A 214 -2.25 12.32 11.06
CA GLY A 214 -3.41 12.15 10.20
C GLY A 214 -3.19 11.20 9.00
N VAL A 215 -2.11 10.43 9.02
CA VAL A 215 -1.78 9.40 8.01
C VAL A 215 -1.81 8.02 8.65
N HIS A 216 -1.87 6.97 7.81
CA HIS A 216 -1.93 5.61 8.34
C HIS A 216 -1.11 4.64 7.49
N PHE A 217 -0.09 4.07 8.12
CA PHE A 217 0.70 2.95 7.61
C PHE A 217 1.24 2.18 8.82
N GLY A 218 0.61 1.06 9.16
CA GLY A 218 0.88 0.31 10.39
C GLY A 218 2.27 -0.31 10.45
N SER A 219 2.74 -0.57 11.67
CA SER A 219 4.02 -1.24 11.90
C SER A 219 4.04 -2.66 11.35
N ASP A 220 2.91 -3.37 11.36
CA ASP A 220 2.73 -4.68 10.73
C ASP A 220 2.95 -4.63 9.21
N LEU A 221 2.45 -3.59 8.55
CA LEU A 221 2.66 -3.38 7.12
C LEU A 221 4.13 -3.01 6.81
N ALA A 222 4.78 -2.25 7.69
CA ALA A 222 6.21 -1.95 7.55
C ALA A 222 7.06 -3.24 7.66
N VAL A 223 6.78 -4.10 8.64
CA VAL A 223 7.41 -5.43 8.78
C VAL A 223 7.25 -6.23 7.50
N LYS A 224 6.01 -6.33 6.97
CA LYS A 224 5.74 -7.05 5.71
C LYS A 224 6.57 -6.49 4.56
N ASP A 225 6.59 -5.16 4.38
CA ASP A 225 7.28 -4.53 3.23
C ASP A 225 8.80 -4.71 3.32
N ILE A 226 9.39 -4.62 4.52
CA ILE A 226 10.82 -4.90 4.74
C ILE A 226 11.12 -6.38 4.48
N THR A 227 10.27 -7.30 4.94
CA THR A 227 10.43 -8.73 4.69
C THR A 227 10.47 -9.02 3.20
N LEU A 228 9.52 -8.53 2.42
CA LEU A 228 9.51 -8.67 0.96
C LEU A 228 10.79 -8.12 0.30
N ALA A 229 11.31 -7.00 0.82
CA ALA A 229 12.54 -6.41 0.30
C ALA A 229 13.77 -7.28 0.64
N THR A 230 13.88 -7.79 1.87
CA THR A 230 15.01 -8.62 2.31
C THR A 230 15.00 -10.02 1.70
N GLU A 231 13.82 -10.55 1.33
CA GLU A 231 13.69 -11.77 0.53
C GLU A 231 14.19 -11.56 -0.91
N SER A 232 14.03 -10.35 -1.45
CA SER A 232 14.47 -10.01 -2.81
C SER A 232 15.97 -9.73 -2.91
N ALA A 233 16.62 -9.26 -1.84
CA ALA A 233 18.04 -8.93 -1.80
C ALA A 233 18.59 -8.95 -0.37
N ARG A 234 19.90 -9.22 -0.21
CA ARG A 234 20.55 -9.08 1.08
C ARG A 234 20.70 -7.59 1.44
N LEU A 235 19.99 -7.14 2.48
CA LEU A 235 19.91 -5.75 2.91
C LEU A 235 20.23 -5.63 4.42
N PRO A 236 21.51 -5.69 4.85
CA PRO A 236 21.86 -5.76 6.27
C PRO A 236 21.33 -4.60 7.11
N ALA A 237 21.27 -3.39 6.59
CA ALA A 237 20.68 -2.25 7.28
C ALA A 237 19.17 -2.45 7.51
N MET A 238 18.46 -3.05 6.55
CA MET A 238 17.03 -3.32 6.67
C MET A 238 16.75 -4.49 7.61
N GLU A 239 17.66 -5.44 7.76
CA GLU A 239 17.54 -6.49 8.78
C GLU A 239 17.54 -5.89 10.20
N ALA A 240 18.36 -4.86 10.46
CA ALA A 240 18.33 -4.12 11.73
C ALA A 240 17.03 -3.31 11.88
N VAL A 241 16.59 -2.60 10.83
CA VAL A 241 15.35 -1.85 10.80
C VAL A 241 14.13 -2.75 11.03
N LEU A 242 14.14 -3.99 10.47
CA LEU A 242 13.10 -4.99 10.72
C LEU A 242 12.93 -5.28 12.20
N GLY A 243 14.03 -5.39 12.96
CA GLY A 243 13.99 -5.60 14.41
C GLY A 243 13.26 -4.49 15.18
N HIS A 244 13.39 -3.23 14.74
CA HIS A 244 12.68 -2.12 15.34
C HIS A 244 11.17 -2.19 15.09
N PHE A 245 10.77 -2.41 13.84
CA PHE A 245 9.34 -2.47 13.48
C PHE A 245 8.68 -3.76 13.96
N ALA A 246 9.39 -4.89 13.99
CA ALA A 246 8.88 -6.12 14.57
C ALA A 246 8.58 -5.96 16.07
N ALA A 247 9.44 -5.25 16.80
CA ALA A 247 9.18 -4.96 18.21
C ALA A 247 7.97 -4.02 18.39
N ALA A 248 7.81 -3.00 17.54
CA ALA A 248 6.63 -2.13 17.55
C ALA A 248 5.36 -2.88 17.15
N ALA A 249 5.44 -3.80 16.19
CA ALA A 249 4.32 -4.64 15.77
C ALA A 249 3.91 -5.70 16.81
N ALA A 250 4.79 -6.04 17.74
CA ALA A 250 4.47 -6.92 18.87
C ALA A 250 3.70 -6.21 20.00
N ASP A 251 3.64 -4.86 19.98
CA ASP A 251 2.90 -4.06 20.95
C ASP A 251 1.45 -3.85 20.43
N PRO A 252 0.43 -4.39 21.13
CA PRO A 252 -0.96 -4.25 20.71
C PRO A 252 -1.45 -2.80 20.58
N ASP A 253 -0.85 -1.87 21.32
CA ASP A 253 -1.23 -0.46 21.31
C ASP A 253 -0.57 0.31 20.13
N VAL A 254 0.41 -0.30 19.45
CA VAL A 254 1.21 0.34 18.39
C VAL A 254 1.08 -0.37 17.03
N VAL A 255 0.79 -1.66 17.00
CA VAL A 255 0.84 -2.51 15.79
C VAL A 255 0.07 -1.94 14.61
N HIS A 256 -1.13 -1.42 14.85
CA HIS A 256 -2.00 -0.85 13.82
C HIS A 256 -1.94 0.69 13.74
N GLU A 257 -1.13 1.32 14.60
CA GLU A 257 -0.88 2.75 14.53
C GLU A 257 0.10 3.08 13.39
N ASP A 258 0.12 4.34 12.98
CA ASP A 258 1.08 4.78 11.96
C ASP A 258 2.54 4.59 12.41
N ILE A 259 3.45 4.29 11.48
CA ILE A 259 4.88 4.11 11.75
C ILE A 259 5.54 5.32 12.45
N ALA A 260 4.94 6.50 12.42
CA ALA A 260 5.37 7.64 13.22
C ALA A 260 5.28 7.34 14.74
N ARG A 261 4.34 6.48 15.17
CA ARG A 261 4.25 6.02 16.56
C ARG A 261 5.41 5.08 16.92
N ALA A 262 5.91 4.30 15.95
CA ALA A 262 7.10 3.48 16.16
C ALA A 262 8.35 4.32 16.48
N VAL A 263 8.42 5.58 16.03
CA VAL A 263 9.51 6.50 16.41
C VAL A 263 9.58 6.68 17.92
N THR A 264 8.45 6.93 18.59
CA THR A 264 8.39 7.02 20.07
C THR A 264 8.79 5.69 20.72
N HIS A 265 8.31 4.56 20.17
CA HIS A 265 8.65 3.22 20.65
C HIS A 265 10.15 2.93 20.54
N ILE A 266 10.78 3.24 19.40
CA ILE A 266 12.23 3.07 19.18
C ILE A 266 13.04 3.95 20.13
N ARG A 267 12.64 5.24 20.33
CA ARG A 267 13.31 6.15 21.27
C ARG A 267 13.25 5.67 22.72
N ALA A 268 12.10 5.10 23.14
CA ALA A 268 11.90 4.65 24.52
C ALA A 268 12.61 3.33 24.85
N ARG A 269 12.97 2.49 23.87
CA ARG A 269 13.66 1.23 24.12
C ARG A 269 15.04 1.47 24.77
N ARG A 270 15.21 0.92 25.96
CA ARG A 270 16.54 0.75 26.58
C ARG A 270 17.13 -0.53 26.02
N ASP A 271 18.32 -0.42 25.43
CA ASP A 271 19.06 -1.61 25.00
C ASP A 271 19.43 -2.38 26.29
N ALA A 272 19.07 -3.68 26.32
CA ALA A 272 19.36 -4.58 27.44
C ALA A 272 20.83 -5.02 27.37
#